data_dcbf25d0a565d91ddf4622a11555b512
#
_entry.id   dcbf25d0a565d91ddf4622a11555b512
#
_cell.length_a   1.000
_cell.length_b   1.000
_cell.length_c   1.000
_cell.angle_alpha   90.00
_cell.angle_beta   90.00
_cell.angle_gamma   90.00
#
_symmetry.space_group_name_H-M   'P 1'
#
loop_
_entity.id
_entity.type
_entity.pdbx_description
1 polymer ?
#
loop_
_entity_poly.entity_id
_entity_poly.type
_entity_poly.pdbx_seq_one_letter_code
_entity_poly.pdbx_strand_id
1 'polypeptide(L)'
;CFFKKIKIEAFSKDWYWFASIGIINLVIPFFLIAYGVQKVQSNLAAILMASTPLSATVLAHIFTDNEKINFIKVLGVLIGFSGIVFLFSDDILINENNTFSALLILGGSTFYVIGGLLTLKVSNKKNENVTASILIWATIFLMPITAYVEQPWDLNPRLDSTISLIYLGIFSTGIAWLMRFRILKNNGLVFQAQVAYLIPIFGIILGYIFLN
;
A
#
# COMPACT_ATOMS: atom_id res chain seq x y z
N CYS A 1 -21.97 11.00 -16.80
CA CYS A 1 -20.91 11.44 -17.75
C CYS A 1 -19.47 11.06 -17.35
N PHE A 2 -19.22 10.56 -16.16
CA PHE A 2 -17.86 10.18 -15.72
C PHE A 2 -17.31 8.94 -16.47
N PHE A 3 -18.16 7.98 -16.79
CA PHE A 3 -17.76 6.69 -17.41
C PHE A 3 -17.40 6.75 -18.90
N LYS A 4 -17.73 7.82 -19.62
CA LYS A 4 -17.55 7.88 -21.08
C LYS A 4 -16.13 8.19 -21.59
N LYS A 5 -15.12 8.34 -20.70
CA LYS A 5 -13.73 8.71 -21.06
C LYS A 5 -12.63 7.82 -20.49
N ILE A 6 -12.96 6.73 -19.85
CA ILE A 6 -11.97 5.79 -19.35
C ILE A 6 -11.61 4.84 -20.50
N LYS A 7 -10.40 4.95 -21.00
CA LYS A 7 -9.84 3.97 -21.95
C LYS A 7 -9.00 2.98 -21.16
N ILE A 8 -9.44 1.74 -21.10
CA ILE A 8 -8.65 0.67 -20.47
C ILE A 8 -7.42 0.43 -21.36
N GLU A 9 -6.26 0.80 -20.85
CA GLU A 9 -4.97 0.65 -21.55
C GLU A 9 -4.19 -0.57 -21.05
N ALA A 10 -4.82 -1.46 -20.29
CA ALA A 10 -4.18 -2.62 -19.68
C ALA A 10 -3.41 -3.50 -20.69
N PHE A 11 -3.92 -3.62 -21.90
CA PHE A 11 -3.32 -4.42 -22.98
C PHE A 11 -2.71 -3.56 -24.11
N SER A 12 -2.39 -2.29 -23.84
CA SER A 12 -1.68 -1.39 -24.75
C SER A 12 -0.20 -1.76 -24.86
N LYS A 13 0.57 -1.02 -25.69
CA LYS A 13 2.02 -1.20 -25.81
C LYS A 13 2.77 -1.10 -24.48
N ASP A 14 2.21 -0.39 -23.49
CA ASP A 14 2.79 -0.18 -22.15
C ASP A 14 2.30 -1.21 -21.12
N TRP A 15 1.66 -2.31 -21.54
CA TRP A 15 1.10 -3.34 -20.68
C TRP A 15 2.11 -3.88 -19.66
N TYR A 16 3.38 -4.01 -20.04
CA TYR A 16 4.45 -4.51 -19.18
C TYR A 16 4.72 -3.59 -17.99
N TRP A 17 4.56 -2.26 -18.16
CA TRP A 17 4.64 -1.32 -17.03
C TRP A 17 3.49 -1.52 -16.06
N PHE A 18 2.26 -1.64 -16.56
CA PHE A 18 1.10 -1.88 -15.70
C PHE A 18 1.18 -3.22 -14.97
N ALA A 19 1.63 -4.27 -15.66
CA ALA A 19 1.86 -5.59 -15.09
C ALA A 19 2.95 -5.55 -14.00
N SER A 20 4.10 -4.95 -14.29
CA SER A 20 5.21 -4.81 -13.33
C SER A 20 4.79 -4.01 -12.11
N ILE A 21 4.09 -2.89 -12.29
CA ILE A 21 3.58 -2.09 -11.18
C ILE A 21 2.53 -2.89 -10.39
N GLY A 22 1.63 -3.60 -11.06
CA GLY A 22 0.64 -4.46 -10.41
C GLY A 22 1.29 -5.51 -9.51
N ILE A 23 2.33 -6.18 -9.98
CA ILE A 23 3.09 -7.17 -9.20
C ILE A 23 3.82 -6.49 -8.02
N ILE A 24 4.62 -5.47 -8.30
CA ILE A 24 5.55 -4.88 -7.34
C ILE A 24 4.82 -4.02 -6.31
N ASN A 25 3.74 -3.34 -6.70
CA ASN A 25 3.03 -2.39 -5.84
C ASN A 25 1.76 -2.96 -5.19
N LEU A 26 1.28 -4.13 -5.64
CA LEU A 26 0.07 -4.75 -5.09
C LEU A 26 0.32 -6.20 -4.70
N VAL A 27 0.66 -7.06 -5.66
CA VAL A 27 0.73 -8.51 -5.41
C VAL A 27 1.76 -8.82 -4.32
N ILE A 28 3.02 -8.39 -4.51
CA ILE A 28 4.10 -8.69 -3.57
C ILE A 28 3.84 -8.08 -2.18
N PRO A 29 3.53 -6.76 -2.04
CA PRO A 29 3.26 -6.18 -0.74
C PRO A 29 2.09 -6.82 -0.02
N PHE A 30 0.99 -7.12 -0.72
CA PHE A 30 -0.17 -7.73 -0.11
C PHE A 30 0.15 -9.09 0.49
N PHE A 31 0.92 -9.93 -0.24
CA PHE A 31 1.37 -11.23 0.28
C PHE A 31 2.31 -11.08 1.48
N LEU A 32 3.34 -10.26 1.34
CA LEU A 32 4.35 -10.11 2.40
C LEU A 32 3.73 -9.56 3.68
N ILE A 33 2.90 -8.53 3.56
CA ILE A 33 2.24 -7.90 4.72
C ILE A 33 1.19 -8.84 5.30
N ALA A 34 0.31 -9.44 4.47
CA ALA A 34 -0.73 -10.35 4.96
C ALA A 34 -0.15 -11.56 5.71
N TYR A 35 0.96 -12.13 5.21
CA TYR A 35 1.63 -13.22 5.91
C TYR A 35 2.34 -12.74 7.18
N GLY A 36 2.99 -11.58 7.12
CA GLY A 36 3.71 -11.00 8.25
C GLY A 36 2.79 -10.67 9.43
N VAL A 37 1.65 -10.03 9.19
CA VAL A 37 0.73 -9.59 10.25
C VAL A 37 0.02 -10.74 10.99
N GLN A 38 0.04 -11.96 10.45
CA GLN A 38 -0.53 -13.12 11.14
C GLN A 38 0.28 -13.54 12.38
N LYS A 39 1.57 -13.19 12.43
CA LYS A 39 2.50 -13.62 13.48
C LYS A 39 3.11 -12.46 14.27
N VAL A 40 2.74 -11.24 13.95
CA VAL A 40 3.25 -10.01 14.59
C VAL A 40 2.06 -9.28 15.23
N GLN A 41 2.29 -8.72 16.42
CA GLN A 41 1.27 -7.89 17.09
C GLN A 41 0.93 -6.68 16.20
N SER A 42 -0.34 -6.28 16.20
CA SER A 42 -0.85 -5.17 15.39
C SER A 42 -0.08 -3.86 15.61
N ASN A 43 0.37 -3.59 16.84
CA ASN A 43 1.15 -2.42 17.20
C ASN A 43 2.51 -2.42 16.50
N LEU A 44 3.23 -3.54 16.54
CA LEU A 44 4.51 -3.68 15.86
C LEU A 44 4.33 -3.62 14.33
N ALA A 45 3.30 -4.25 13.79
CA ALA A 45 2.98 -4.17 12.37
C ALA A 45 2.74 -2.72 11.91
N ALA A 46 2.01 -1.92 12.70
CA ALA A 46 1.76 -0.50 12.42
C ALA A 46 3.06 0.31 12.38
N ILE A 47 3.98 0.10 13.35
CA ILE A 47 5.29 0.77 13.39
C ILE A 47 6.13 0.37 12.16
N LEU A 48 6.17 -0.92 11.83
CA LEU A 48 6.93 -1.40 10.68
C LEU A 48 6.41 -0.82 9.36
N MET A 49 5.09 -0.74 9.19
CA MET A 49 4.48 -0.09 8.02
C MET A 49 4.70 1.43 8.02
N ALA A 50 4.77 2.07 9.17
CA ALA A 50 5.09 3.49 9.32
C ALA A 50 6.54 3.83 8.93
N SER A 51 7.42 2.82 8.70
CA SER A 51 8.75 3.03 8.10
C SER A 51 8.70 3.36 6.60
N THR A 52 7.54 3.23 5.94
CA THR A 52 7.36 3.52 4.50
C THR A 52 7.86 4.91 4.09
N PRO A 53 7.58 6.02 4.80
CA PRO A 53 8.11 7.33 4.41
C PRO A 53 9.63 7.45 4.56
N LEU A 54 10.26 6.69 5.48
CA LEU A 54 11.71 6.63 5.59
C LEU A 54 12.31 6.01 4.32
N SER A 55 11.80 4.84 3.93
CA SER A 55 12.21 4.16 2.69
C SER A 55 11.93 5.04 1.45
N ALA A 56 10.78 5.73 1.42
CA ALA A 56 10.42 6.63 0.33
C ALA A 56 11.39 7.80 0.21
N THR A 57 11.81 8.40 1.33
CA THR A 57 12.74 9.52 1.33
C THR A 57 14.11 9.11 0.75
N VAL A 58 14.62 7.94 1.15
CA VAL A 58 15.91 7.42 0.65
C VAL A 58 15.80 7.06 -0.83
N LEU A 59 14.80 6.27 -1.20
CA LEU A 59 14.65 5.79 -2.58
C LEU A 59 14.30 6.91 -3.55
N ALA A 60 13.47 7.89 -3.14
CA ALA A 60 13.19 9.06 -3.96
C ALA A 60 14.46 9.89 -4.22
N HIS A 61 15.30 10.08 -3.19
CA HIS A 61 16.57 10.78 -3.35
C HIS A 61 17.48 10.14 -4.39
N ILE A 62 17.55 8.81 -4.40
CA ILE A 62 18.44 8.05 -5.31
C ILE A 62 17.85 8.01 -6.72
N PHE A 63 16.56 7.74 -6.86
CA PHE A 63 15.95 7.38 -8.13
C PHE A 63 15.12 8.49 -8.79
N THR A 64 14.97 9.67 -8.15
CA THR A 64 14.27 10.82 -8.75
C THR A 64 15.14 12.07 -8.70
N ASP A 65 14.97 12.94 -9.69
CA ASP A 65 15.72 14.21 -9.74
C ASP A 65 15.06 15.31 -8.92
N ASN A 66 13.73 15.22 -8.76
CA ASN A 66 12.90 16.28 -8.18
C ASN A 66 12.67 16.13 -6.67
N GLU A 67 12.97 14.97 -6.08
CA GLU A 67 12.71 14.69 -4.66
C GLU A 67 14.00 14.46 -3.86
N LYS A 68 14.96 15.37 -4.01
CA LYS A 68 16.21 15.29 -3.25
C LYS A 68 15.97 15.49 -1.74
N ILE A 69 16.75 14.79 -0.95
CA ILE A 69 16.78 14.93 0.51
C ILE A 69 17.17 16.36 0.87
N ASN A 70 16.41 16.95 1.80
CA ASN A 70 16.79 18.16 2.49
C ASN A 70 16.50 17.99 4.00
N PHE A 71 17.07 18.88 4.82
CA PHE A 71 16.94 18.80 6.28
C PHE A 71 15.49 18.80 6.76
N ILE A 72 14.64 19.62 6.17
CA ILE A 72 13.21 19.74 6.55
C ILE A 72 12.44 18.44 6.28
N LYS A 73 12.70 17.80 5.13
CA LYS A 73 12.07 16.51 4.77
C LYS A 73 12.48 15.41 5.76
N VAL A 74 13.78 15.31 6.05
CA VAL A 74 14.31 14.32 7.01
C VAL A 74 13.71 14.55 8.38
N LEU A 75 13.72 15.78 8.86
CA LEU A 75 13.16 16.14 10.16
C LEU A 75 11.67 15.78 10.24
N GLY A 76 10.88 16.13 9.24
CA GLY A 76 9.46 15.81 9.19
C GLY A 76 9.17 14.30 9.19
N VAL A 77 9.95 13.54 8.43
CA VAL A 77 9.80 12.06 8.38
C VAL A 77 10.21 11.42 9.70
N LEU A 78 11.29 11.89 10.33
CA LEU A 78 11.73 11.39 11.64
C LEU A 78 10.73 11.74 12.76
N ILE A 79 10.20 12.96 12.78
CA ILE A 79 9.17 13.35 13.75
C ILE A 79 7.92 12.49 13.59
N GLY A 80 7.44 12.31 12.35
CA GLY A 80 6.28 11.47 12.06
C GLY A 80 6.50 10.01 12.50
N PHE A 81 7.65 9.44 12.18
CA PHE A 81 8.01 8.09 12.59
C PHE A 81 8.11 7.94 14.11
N SER A 82 8.78 8.89 14.77
CA SER A 82 8.90 8.91 16.24
C SER A 82 7.54 9.00 16.92
N GLY A 83 6.60 9.76 16.36
CA GLY A 83 5.21 9.81 16.84
C GLY A 83 4.51 8.46 16.79
N ILE A 84 4.67 7.70 15.71
CA ILE A 84 4.10 6.35 15.59
C ILE A 84 4.78 5.38 16.57
N VAL A 85 6.10 5.44 16.70
CA VAL A 85 6.83 4.62 17.69
C VAL A 85 6.34 4.93 19.09
N PHE A 86 6.19 6.19 19.44
CA PHE A 86 5.67 6.61 20.76
C PHE A 86 4.24 6.11 21.00
N LEU A 87 3.37 6.19 20.01
CA LEU A 87 1.96 5.77 20.11
C LEU A 87 1.80 4.25 20.36
N PHE A 88 2.73 3.43 19.87
CA PHE A 88 2.63 1.98 19.91
C PHE A 88 3.73 1.31 20.74
N SER A 89 4.52 2.07 21.52
CA SER A 89 5.69 1.56 22.24
C SER A 89 5.35 0.68 23.44
N ASP A 90 4.20 0.87 24.06
CA ASP A 90 3.88 0.27 25.36
C ASP A 90 3.77 -1.27 25.35
N ASP A 91 3.55 -1.87 24.16
CA ASP A 91 3.32 -3.32 24.02
C ASP A 91 4.25 -4.01 23.01
N ILE A 92 5.44 -3.44 22.73
CA ILE A 92 6.35 -4.06 21.76
C ILE A 92 7.10 -5.24 22.41
N LEU A 93 6.52 -6.42 22.32
CA LEU A 93 7.22 -7.66 22.61
C LEU A 93 7.77 -8.26 21.31
N ILE A 94 9.06 -8.07 21.07
CA ILE A 94 9.77 -8.72 19.95
C ILE A 94 10.25 -10.08 20.46
N ASN A 95 9.54 -11.13 20.09
CA ASN A 95 10.01 -12.51 20.27
C ASN A 95 10.84 -12.92 19.04
N GLU A 96 11.88 -13.74 19.24
CA GLU A 96 12.75 -14.22 18.16
C GLU A 96 11.96 -14.86 17.00
N ASN A 97 10.85 -15.54 17.29
CA ASN A 97 9.97 -16.16 16.29
C ASN A 97 9.25 -15.15 15.38
N ASN A 98 9.24 -13.86 15.72
CA ASN A 98 8.52 -12.83 14.97
C ASN A 98 9.42 -12.01 14.03
N THR A 99 10.76 -12.20 14.12
CA THR A 99 11.73 -11.42 13.33
C THR A 99 11.52 -11.61 11.83
N PHE A 100 11.33 -12.84 11.38
CA PHE A 100 11.08 -13.12 9.95
C PHE A 100 9.80 -12.43 9.46
N SER A 101 8.72 -12.49 10.24
CA SER A 101 7.45 -11.84 9.91
C SER A 101 7.56 -10.32 9.91
N ALA A 102 8.35 -9.74 10.81
CA ALA A 102 8.67 -8.32 10.81
C ALA A 102 9.43 -7.91 9.54
N LEU A 103 10.40 -8.71 9.10
CA LEU A 103 11.14 -8.48 7.85
C LEU A 103 10.22 -8.55 6.62
N LEU A 104 9.22 -9.43 6.62
CA LEU A 104 8.23 -9.49 5.55
C LEU A 104 7.39 -8.21 5.47
N ILE A 105 6.97 -7.64 6.61
CA ILE A 105 6.23 -6.38 6.65
C ILE A 105 7.09 -5.22 6.15
N LEU A 106 8.34 -5.12 6.60
CA LEU A 106 9.31 -4.11 6.12
C LEU A 106 9.58 -4.26 4.62
N GLY A 107 9.76 -5.49 4.15
CA GLY A 107 9.91 -5.80 2.74
C GLY A 107 8.69 -5.35 1.93
N GLY A 108 7.49 -5.70 2.37
CA GLY A 108 6.23 -5.27 1.75
C GLY A 108 6.10 -3.74 1.68
N SER A 109 6.42 -3.05 2.78
CA SER A 109 6.44 -1.58 2.84
C SER A 109 7.43 -0.98 1.85
N THR A 110 8.61 -1.58 1.70
CA THR A 110 9.62 -1.15 0.72
C THR A 110 9.16 -1.39 -0.72
N PHE A 111 8.52 -2.52 -1.00
CA PHE A 111 7.94 -2.81 -2.32
C PHE A 111 6.83 -1.81 -2.69
N TYR A 112 6.03 -1.32 -1.74
CA TYR A 112 5.10 -0.21 -1.99
C TYR A 112 5.81 1.04 -2.50
N VAL A 113 6.98 1.36 -1.97
CA VAL A 113 7.77 2.52 -2.39
C VAL A 113 8.35 2.29 -3.79
N ILE A 114 8.94 1.12 -4.04
CA ILE A 114 9.49 0.74 -5.35
C ILE A 114 8.41 0.79 -6.42
N GLY A 115 7.23 0.24 -6.12
CA GLY A 115 6.08 0.29 -7.02
C GLY A 115 5.58 1.72 -7.26
N GLY A 116 5.66 2.60 -6.25
CA GLY A 116 5.41 4.03 -6.40
C GLY A 116 6.38 4.70 -7.37
N LEU A 117 7.69 4.41 -7.27
CA LEU A 117 8.70 4.89 -8.22
C LEU A 117 8.41 4.45 -9.66
N LEU A 118 8.06 3.16 -9.85
CA LEU A 118 7.69 2.65 -11.16
C LEU A 118 6.43 3.33 -11.70
N THR A 119 5.49 3.66 -10.82
CA THR A 119 4.25 4.36 -11.19
C THR A 119 4.53 5.77 -11.75
N LEU A 120 5.59 6.43 -11.32
CA LEU A 120 6.03 7.71 -11.89
C LEU A 120 6.40 7.61 -13.38
N LYS A 121 6.86 6.45 -13.87
CA LYS A 121 7.19 6.22 -15.29
C LYS A 121 5.97 6.32 -16.22
N VAL A 122 4.76 6.11 -15.69
CA VAL A 122 3.50 6.21 -16.43
C VAL A 122 2.66 7.43 -16.02
N SER A 123 3.25 8.38 -15.29
CA SER A 123 2.58 9.57 -14.77
C SER A 123 2.09 10.55 -15.85
N ASN A 124 2.57 10.45 -17.10
CA ASN A 124 2.11 11.21 -18.24
C ASN A 124 0.70 10.83 -18.73
N LYS A 125 0.21 9.66 -18.30
CA LYS A 125 -1.13 9.15 -18.66
C LYS A 125 -2.20 9.66 -17.71
N LYS A 126 -3.48 9.42 -18.06
CA LYS A 126 -4.62 9.74 -17.19
C LYS A 126 -4.66 8.82 -15.97
N ASN A 127 -4.91 9.40 -14.81
CA ASN A 127 -4.89 8.68 -13.52
C ASN A 127 -5.84 7.49 -13.52
N GLU A 128 -7.06 7.68 -14.05
CA GLU A 128 -8.09 6.64 -14.09
C GLU A 128 -7.67 5.45 -14.96
N ASN A 129 -7.07 5.73 -16.13
CA ASN A 129 -6.62 4.70 -17.05
C ASN A 129 -5.47 3.88 -16.45
N VAL A 130 -4.49 4.56 -15.85
CA VAL A 130 -3.33 3.92 -15.21
C VAL A 130 -3.78 3.06 -14.04
N THR A 131 -4.60 3.62 -13.13
CA THR A 131 -5.08 2.88 -11.96
C THR A 131 -5.88 1.66 -12.38
N ALA A 132 -6.83 1.78 -13.31
CA ALA A 132 -7.61 0.66 -13.79
C ALA A 132 -6.72 -0.42 -14.42
N SER A 133 -5.74 -0.03 -15.24
CA SER A 133 -4.82 -0.97 -15.90
C SER A 133 -3.94 -1.72 -14.89
N ILE A 134 -3.41 -1.05 -13.88
CA ILE A 134 -2.63 -1.66 -12.79
C ILE A 134 -3.49 -2.65 -11.99
N LEU A 135 -4.71 -2.25 -11.61
CA LEU A 135 -5.61 -3.10 -10.84
C LEU A 135 -6.03 -4.35 -11.63
N ILE A 136 -6.27 -4.23 -12.94
CA ILE A 136 -6.57 -5.37 -13.81
C ILE A 136 -5.41 -6.37 -13.80
N TRP A 137 -4.17 -5.92 -14.00
CA TRP A 137 -3.02 -6.79 -13.97
C TRP A 137 -2.77 -7.40 -12.60
N ALA A 138 -2.92 -6.63 -11.53
CA ALA A 138 -2.83 -7.15 -10.17
C ALA A 138 -3.88 -8.26 -9.93
N THR A 139 -5.11 -8.08 -10.40
CA THR A 139 -6.16 -9.09 -10.29
C THR A 139 -5.83 -10.34 -11.11
N ILE A 140 -5.32 -10.19 -12.35
CA ILE A 140 -4.89 -11.31 -13.19
C ILE A 140 -3.83 -12.16 -12.49
N PHE A 141 -2.89 -11.55 -11.76
CA PHE A 141 -1.85 -12.28 -11.04
C PHE A 141 -2.34 -12.83 -9.70
N LEU A 142 -3.16 -12.08 -8.96
CA LEU A 142 -3.68 -12.54 -7.66
C LEU A 142 -4.70 -13.66 -7.82
N MET A 143 -5.56 -13.59 -8.82
CA MET A 143 -6.66 -14.55 -9.02
C MET A 143 -6.21 -16.03 -8.99
N PRO A 144 -5.21 -16.47 -9.79
CA PRO A 144 -4.76 -17.85 -9.76
C PRO A 144 -4.10 -18.24 -8.43
N ILE A 145 -3.39 -17.31 -7.80
CA ILE A 145 -2.74 -17.55 -6.51
C ILE A 145 -3.80 -17.74 -5.42
N THR A 146 -4.77 -16.84 -5.34
CA THR A 146 -5.89 -16.93 -4.39
C THR A 146 -6.73 -18.18 -4.65
N ALA A 147 -6.98 -18.51 -5.91
CA ALA A 147 -7.70 -19.73 -6.29
C ALA A 147 -7.00 -21.00 -5.78
N TYR A 148 -5.66 -21.04 -5.87
CA TYR A 148 -4.88 -22.19 -5.43
C TYR A 148 -4.71 -22.27 -3.90
N VAL A 149 -4.48 -21.12 -3.25
CA VAL A 149 -4.17 -21.07 -1.80
C VAL A 149 -5.42 -21.08 -0.94
N GLU A 150 -6.42 -20.27 -1.30
CA GLU A 150 -7.60 -20.03 -0.46
C GLU A 150 -8.83 -20.86 -0.86
N GLN A 151 -8.80 -21.48 -2.05
CA GLN A 151 -9.89 -22.33 -2.56
C GLN A 151 -11.29 -21.72 -2.31
N PRO A 152 -11.56 -20.51 -2.85
CA PRO A 152 -12.74 -19.71 -2.49
C PRO A 152 -14.09 -20.38 -2.79
N TRP A 153 -14.10 -21.42 -3.63
CA TRP A 153 -15.30 -22.24 -3.92
C TRP A 153 -15.73 -23.13 -2.76
N ASP A 154 -14.82 -23.44 -1.82
CA ASP A 154 -15.12 -24.24 -0.62
C ASP A 154 -15.59 -23.37 0.55
N LEU A 155 -15.52 -22.06 0.41
CA LEU A 155 -15.93 -21.11 1.42
C LEU A 155 -17.44 -20.79 1.33
N ASN A 156 -18.11 -20.80 2.48
CA ASN A 156 -19.46 -20.31 2.64
C ASN A 156 -19.45 -19.00 3.46
N PRO A 157 -19.08 -17.86 2.85
CA PRO A 157 -18.94 -16.62 3.60
C PRO A 157 -20.32 -16.11 4.04
N ARG A 158 -20.38 -15.57 5.25
CA ARG A 158 -21.57 -14.89 5.75
C ARG A 158 -21.81 -13.63 4.92
N LEU A 159 -23.07 -13.19 4.86
CA LEU A 159 -23.47 -12.01 4.08
C LEU A 159 -22.70 -10.74 4.51
N ASP A 160 -22.52 -10.54 5.83
CA ASP A 160 -21.75 -9.43 6.40
C ASP A 160 -20.29 -9.44 5.94
N SER A 161 -19.65 -10.60 5.91
CA SER A 161 -18.27 -10.75 5.39
C SER A 161 -18.20 -10.43 3.90
N THR A 162 -19.17 -10.88 3.11
CA THR A 162 -19.23 -10.58 1.68
C THR A 162 -19.40 -9.09 1.42
N ILE A 163 -20.31 -8.42 2.14
CA ILE A 163 -20.51 -6.98 2.03
C ILE A 163 -19.22 -6.22 2.40
N SER A 164 -18.54 -6.65 3.48
CA SER A 164 -17.27 -6.06 3.91
C SER A 164 -16.17 -6.20 2.85
N LEU A 165 -16.07 -7.35 2.19
CA LEU A 165 -15.13 -7.57 1.09
C LEU A 165 -15.42 -6.68 -0.12
N ILE A 166 -16.70 -6.52 -0.49
CA ILE A 166 -17.09 -5.62 -1.58
C ILE A 166 -16.76 -4.17 -1.23
N TYR A 167 -17.04 -3.75 0.01
CA TYR A 167 -16.68 -2.42 0.49
C TYR A 167 -15.16 -2.17 0.42
N LEU A 168 -14.35 -3.10 0.91
CA LEU A 168 -12.89 -3.03 0.85
C LEU A 168 -12.38 -2.97 -0.60
N GLY A 169 -12.96 -3.76 -1.49
CA GLY A 169 -12.58 -3.76 -2.90
C GLY A 169 -12.87 -2.42 -3.59
N ILE A 170 -14.04 -1.85 -3.37
CA ILE A 170 -14.45 -0.61 -4.04
C ILE A 170 -13.78 0.61 -3.40
N PHE A 171 -13.90 0.76 -2.08
CA PHE A 171 -13.44 1.98 -1.38
C PHE A 171 -11.97 1.93 -1.04
N SER A 172 -11.51 0.91 -0.33
CA SER A 172 -10.13 0.83 0.16
C SER A 172 -9.13 0.44 -0.92
N THR A 173 -9.57 -0.21 -1.99
CA THR A 173 -8.71 -0.53 -3.12
C THR A 173 -9.02 0.37 -4.31
N GLY A 174 -10.22 0.37 -4.87
CA GLY A 174 -10.53 1.10 -6.09
C GLY A 174 -10.36 2.62 -5.95
N ILE A 175 -11.13 3.24 -5.04
CA ILE A 175 -11.12 4.70 -4.86
C ILE A 175 -9.81 5.17 -4.23
N ALA A 176 -9.32 4.47 -3.20
CA ALA A 176 -8.08 4.86 -2.54
C ALA A 176 -6.88 4.82 -3.49
N TRP A 177 -6.79 3.84 -4.41
CA TRP A 177 -5.73 3.80 -5.43
C TRP A 177 -5.80 4.93 -6.44
N LEU A 178 -7.01 5.35 -6.85
CA LEU A 178 -7.19 6.55 -7.69
C LEU A 178 -6.67 7.80 -6.97
N MET A 179 -7.01 7.96 -5.70
CA MET A 179 -6.55 9.10 -4.90
C MET A 179 -5.04 9.03 -4.67
N ARG A 180 -4.50 7.85 -4.33
CA ARG A 180 -3.06 7.63 -4.14
C ARG A 180 -2.26 7.99 -5.39
N PHE A 181 -2.70 7.55 -6.56
CA PHE A 181 -2.02 7.87 -7.81
C PHE A 181 -2.06 9.38 -8.10
N ARG A 182 -3.18 10.04 -7.83
CA ARG A 182 -3.30 11.49 -7.99
C ARG A 182 -2.35 12.25 -7.07
N ILE A 183 -2.24 11.83 -5.81
CA ILE A 183 -1.31 12.43 -4.84
C ILE A 183 0.13 12.20 -5.30
N LEU A 184 0.49 10.98 -5.66
CA LEU A 184 1.81 10.62 -6.15
C LEU A 184 2.23 11.47 -7.35
N LYS A 185 1.34 11.64 -8.32
CA LYS A 185 1.61 12.41 -9.54
C LYS A 185 1.80 13.90 -9.27
N ASN A 186 1.02 14.48 -8.36
CA ASN A 186 1.00 15.91 -8.12
C ASN A 186 2.00 16.35 -7.04
N ASN A 187 2.27 15.53 -6.04
CA ASN A 187 3.01 15.89 -4.85
C ASN A 187 4.29 15.06 -4.63
N GLY A 188 4.48 14.01 -5.44
CA GLY A 188 5.65 13.16 -5.36
C GLY A 188 5.51 11.98 -4.40
N LEU A 189 6.55 11.13 -4.39
CA LEU A 189 6.58 9.86 -3.70
C LEU A 189 6.65 10.01 -2.18
N VAL A 190 7.51 10.92 -1.69
CA VAL A 190 7.72 11.15 -0.26
C VAL A 190 6.43 11.67 0.39
N PHE A 191 5.76 12.64 -0.25
CA PHE A 191 4.50 13.16 0.25
C PHE A 191 3.41 12.09 0.29
N GLN A 192 3.29 11.28 -0.77
CA GLN A 192 2.33 10.18 -0.83
C GLN A 192 2.59 9.13 0.25
N ALA A 193 3.85 8.83 0.56
CA ALA A 193 4.22 7.85 1.58
C ALA A 193 3.80 8.29 3.00
N GLN A 194 3.73 9.61 3.29
CA GLN A 194 3.31 10.13 4.60
C GLN A 194 1.87 9.76 4.98
N VAL A 195 1.04 9.34 4.03
CA VAL A 195 -0.30 8.78 4.31
C VAL A 195 -0.21 7.60 5.29
N ALA A 196 0.92 6.86 5.30
CA ALA A 196 1.15 5.77 6.24
C ALA A 196 1.10 6.22 7.72
N TYR A 197 1.43 7.47 8.02
CA TYR A 197 1.33 8.01 9.38
C TYR A 197 -0.11 8.33 9.80
N LEU A 198 -1.00 8.60 8.85
CA LEU A 198 -2.40 8.90 9.14
C LEU A 198 -3.24 7.64 9.38
N ILE A 199 -2.84 6.51 8.79
CA ILE A 199 -3.59 5.25 8.88
C ILE A 199 -3.80 4.80 10.34
N PRO A 200 -2.77 4.72 11.20
CA PRO A 200 -2.94 4.34 12.60
C PRO A 200 -3.83 5.31 13.38
N ILE A 201 -3.70 6.61 13.14
CA ILE A 201 -4.48 7.65 13.81
C ILE A 201 -5.98 7.46 13.53
N PHE A 202 -6.33 7.33 12.24
CA PHE A 202 -7.72 7.05 11.85
C PHE A 202 -8.20 5.69 12.33
N GLY A 203 -7.32 4.68 12.35
CA GLY A 203 -7.61 3.35 12.89
C GLY A 203 -8.04 3.40 14.36
N ILE A 204 -7.33 4.14 15.20
CA ILE A 204 -7.66 4.32 16.62
C ILE A 204 -8.98 5.07 16.78
N ILE A 205 -9.17 6.19 16.07
CA ILE A 205 -10.40 6.99 16.13
C ILE A 205 -11.62 6.16 15.74
N LEU A 206 -11.54 5.43 14.61
CA LEU A 206 -12.63 4.60 14.15
C LEU A 206 -12.86 3.40 15.07
N GLY A 207 -11.80 2.78 15.58
CA GLY A 207 -11.89 1.71 16.58
C GLY A 207 -12.63 2.16 17.83
N TYR A 208 -12.30 3.34 18.34
CA TYR A 208 -12.98 3.92 19.49
C TYR A 208 -14.46 4.23 19.24
N ILE A 209 -14.82 4.71 18.04
CA ILE A 209 -16.20 5.06 17.69
C ILE A 209 -17.08 3.83 17.46
N PHE A 210 -16.55 2.78 16.84
CA PHE A 210 -17.35 1.64 16.34
C PHE A 210 -17.22 0.36 17.17
N LEU A 211 -16.17 0.24 18.02
CA LEU A 211 -15.92 -0.98 18.81
C LEU A 211 -16.12 -0.79 20.32
N ASN A 212 -16.39 0.43 20.78
CA ASN A 212 -16.83 0.74 22.15
C ASN A 212 -18.38 0.94 22.12
#